data_4d70774e80c0a499dbc718b0de207d56
#
_entry.id   4d70774e80c0a499dbc718b0de207d56
#
_cell.length_a   1.000
_cell.length_b   1.000
_cell.length_c   1.000
_cell.angle_alpha   90.00
_cell.angle_beta   90.00
_cell.angle_gamma   90.00
#
_symmetry.space_group_name_H-M   'P 1'
#
loop_
_entity.id
_entity.type
_entity.pdbx_description
1 polymer ?
#
loop_
_entity_poly.entity_id
_entity_poly.type
_entity_poly.pdbx_seq_one_letter_code
_entity_poly.pdbx_strand_id
1 'polypeptide(L)'
;MKQDALQMSLLLDYYGELLSQKQRTCFDLYYNQDLSLSEIAAELGVSRQGVHELLARAEATLGEFERVTGCIARDRRTAIALADIKAACE
;
A
#
# COMPACT_ATOMS: atom_id res chain seq x y z
N MET A 1 -0.70 -11.28 9.62
CA MET A 1 -1.53 -10.35 8.96
C MET A 1 -0.80 -9.29 8.15
N LYS A 2 0.36 -8.84 8.59
CA LYS A 2 1.12 -7.84 7.84
C LYS A 2 1.69 -8.49 6.59
N GLN A 3 1.41 -7.92 5.45
CA GLN A 3 1.93 -8.43 4.20
C GLN A 3 3.29 -7.81 3.92
N ASP A 4 3.84 -8.06 2.75
CA ASP A 4 5.12 -7.49 2.35
C ASP A 4 5.05 -5.96 2.47
N ALA A 5 5.78 -5.41 3.42
CA ALA A 5 5.72 -3.98 3.70
C ALA A 5 6.17 -3.15 2.49
N LEU A 6 7.17 -3.62 1.77
CA LEU A 6 7.64 -2.90 0.59
C LEU A 6 6.56 -2.87 -0.49
N GLN A 7 5.93 -4.00 -0.73
CA GLN A 7 4.87 -4.09 -1.74
C GLN A 7 3.70 -3.18 -1.35
N MET A 8 3.31 -3.20 -0.08
CA MET A 8 2.21 -2.38 0.39
C MET A 8 2.54 -0.90 0.31
N SER A 9 3.78 -0.54 0.60
CA SER A 9 4.21 0.84 0.52
C SER A 9 4.18 1.34 -0.92
N LEU A 10 4.59 0.50 -1.87
CA LEU A 10 4.52 0.83 -3.29
C LEU A 10 3.09 1.00 -3.75
N LEU A 11 2.19 0.14 -3.27
CA LEU A 11 0.78 0.26 -3.61
C LEU A 11 0.21 1.58 -3.11
N LEU A 12 0.61 1.99 -1.92
CA LEU A 12 0.16 3.26 -1.37
C LEU A 12 0.66 4.42 -2.23
N ASP A 13 1.92 4.36 -2.66
CA ASP A 13 2.48 5.42 -3.48
C ASP A 13 1.74 5.55 -4.81
N TYR A 14 1.39 4.43 -5.43
CA TYR A 14 0.72 4.45 -6.73
C TYR A 14 -0.77 4.75 -6.64
N TYR A 15 -1.43 4.19 -5.66
CA TYR A 15 -2.88 4.22 -5.61
C TYR A 15 -3.48 4.84 -4.35
N GLY A 16 -2.64 5.44 -3.51
CA GLY A 16 -3.11 5.94 -2.22
C GLY A 16 -4.23 6.97 -2.33
N GLU A 17 -4.29 7.71 -3.42
CA GLU A 17 -5.32 8.73 -3.58
C GLU A 17 -6.70 8.14 -3.80
N LEU A 18 -6.76 6.84 -4.07
CA LEU A 18 -8.04 6.16 -4.23
C LEU A 18 -8.63 5.77 -2.88
N LEU A 19 -7.85 5.90 -1.82
CA LEU A 19 -8.30 5.56 -0.48
C LEU A 19 -8.90 6.78 0.21
N SER A 20 -9.81 6.55 1.14
CA SER A 20 -10.30 7.63 1.98
C SER A 20 -9.16 8.13 2.84
N GLN A 21 -9.29 9.33 3.37
CA GLN A 21 -8.28 9.92 4.24
C GLN A 21 -7.98 8.99 5.41
N LYS A 22 -9.00 8.43 6.02
CA LYS A 22 -8.84 7.56 7.18
C LYS A 22 -8.14 6.26 6.81
N GLN A 23 -8.50 5.66 5.69
CA GLN A 23 -7.86 4.44 5.21
C GLN A 23 -6.39 4.69 4.90
N ARG A 24 -6.10 5.80 4.26
CA ARG A 24 -4.75 6.15 3.86
C ARG A 24 -3.87 6.40 5.08
N THR A 25 -4.38 7.14 6.05
CA THR A 25 -3.63 7.40 7.28
C THR A 25 -3.37 6.12 8.04
N CYS A 26 -4.39 5.27 8.16
CA CYS A 26 -4.27 4.01 8.85
C CYS A 26 -3.22 3.11 8.19
N PHE A 27 -3.27 3.04 6.88
CA PHE A 27 -2.33 2.22 6.10
C PHE A 27 -0.90 2.72 6.29
N ASP A 28 -0.70 4.03 6.26
CA ASP A 28 0.61 4.61 6.43
C ASP A 28 1.17 4.34 7.83
N LEU A 29 0.34 4.48 8.86
CA LEU A 29 0.78 4.22 10.23
C LEU A 29 1.19 2.77 10.40
N TYR A 30 0.50 1.86 9.76
CA TYR A 30 0.77 0.45 9.93
C TYR A 30 2.00 -0.01 9.14
N TYR A 31 2.07 0.35 7.87
CA TYR A 31 3.11 -0.19 6.99
C TYR A 31 4.37 0.66 6.94
N ASN A 32 4.26 1.96 7.05
CA ASN A 32 5.42 2.83 6.97
C ASN A 32 5.97 3.21 8.34
N GLN A 33 5.11 3.38 9.33
CA GLN A 33 5.55 3.77 10.66
C GLN A 33 5.55 2.63 11.65
N ASP A 34 5.13 1.46 11.20
CA ASP A 34 5.23 0.22 11.97
C ASP A 34 4.52 0.26 13.33
N LEU A 35 3.40 0.93 13.40
CA LEU A 35 2.61 0.97 14.62
C LEU A 35 1.75 -0.27 14.74
N SER A 36 1.45 -0.67 15.97
CA SER A 36 0.55 -1.79 16.21
C SER A 36 -0.89 -1.35 15.98
N LEU A 37 -1.78 -2.32 15.85
CA LEU A 37 -3.20 -2.03 15.69
C LEU A 37 -3.75 -1.21 16.86
N SER A 38 -3.31 -1.53 18.07
CA SER A 38 -3.76 -0.81 19.25
C SER A 38 -3.26 0.63 19.25
N GLU A 39 -2.02 0.84 18.82
CA GLU A 39 -1.46 2.19 18.75
C GLU A 39 -2.20 3.01 17.71
N ILE A 40 -2.51 2.41 16.57
CA ILE A 40 -3.24 3.10 15.52
C ILE A 40 -4.65 3.44 16.00
N ALA A 41 -5.29 2.51 16.69
CA ALA A 41 -6.63 2.74 17.22
C ALA A 41 -6.66 3.96 18.13
N ALA A 42 -5.67 4.07 19.01
CA ALA A 42 -5.56 5.21 19.90
C ALA A 42 -5.32 6.50 19.12
N GLU A 43 -4.47 6.42 18.12
CA GLU A 43 -4.12 7.59 17.31
C GLU A 43 -5.33 8.11 16.54
N LEU A 44 -6.12 7.21 15.95
CA LEU A 44 -7.25 7.59 15.13
C LEU A 44 -8.55 7.73 15.87
N GLY A 45 -8.58 7.36 17.15
CA GLY A 45 -9.81 7.45 17.93
C GLY A 45 -10.87 6.45 17.51
N VAL A 46 -10.45 5.25 17.08
CA VAL A 46 -11.37 4.21 16.68
C VAL A 46 -11.03 2.93 17.43
N SER A 47 -11.83 1.89 17.27
CA SER A 47 -11.57 0.62 17.94
C SER A 47 -10.48 -0.12 17.19
N ARG A 48 -9.86 -1.09 17.89
CA ARG A 48 -8.87 -1.94 17.26
C ARG A 48 -9.48 -2.72 16.11
N GLN A 49 -10.73 -3.17 16.28
CA GLN A 49 -11.44 -3.86 15.21
C GLN A 49 -11.66 -2.92 14.02
N GLY A 50 -11.95 -1.66 14.30
CA GLY A 50 -12.10 -0.65 13.24
C GLY A 50 -10.81 -0.46 12.45
N VAL A 51 -9.66 -0.48 13.12
CA VAL A 51 -8.38 -0.39 12.45
C VAL A 51 -8.19 -1.59 11.53
N HIS A 52 -8.50 -2.78 12.04
CA HIS A 52 -8.36 -4.00 11.24
C HIS A 52 -9.20 -3.91 9.97
N GLU A 53 -10.43 -3.40 10.09
CA GLU A 53 -11.31 -3.26 8.94
C GLU A 53 -10.80 -2.22 7.95
N LEU A 54 -10.28 -1.11 8.46
CA LEU A 54 -9.73 -0.09 7.58
C LEU A 54 -8.56 -0.64 6.78
N LEU A 55 -7.67 -1.38 7.44
CA LEU A 55 -6.53 -1.97 6.75
C LEU A 55 -6.97 -3.00 5.73
N ALA A 56 -7.91 -3.86 6.10
CA ALA A 56 -8.37 -4.91 5.19
C ALA A 56 -8.97 -4.30 3.93
N ARG A 57 -9.78 -3.25 4.09
CA ARG A 57 -10.39 -2.59 2.94
C ARG A 57 -9.37 -1.88 2.08
N ALA A 58 -8.41 -1.21 2.72
CA ALA A 58 -7.36 -0.52 1.99
C ALA A 58 -6.53 -1.52 1.18
N GLU A 59 -6.14 -2.62 1.80
CA GLU A 59 -5.35 -3.65 1.13
C GLU A 59 -6.11 -4.24 -0.05
N ALA A 60 -7.40 -4.48 0.14
CA ALA A 60 -8.23 -5.03 -0.93
C ALA A 60 -8.34 -4.05 -2.10
N THR A 61 -8.57 -2.78 -1.81
CA THR A 61 -8.69 -1.76 -2.84
C THR A 61 -7.40 -1.61 -3.63
N LEU A 62 -6.28 -1.49 -2.92
CA LEU A 62 -5.00 -1.30 -3.58
C LEU A 62 -4.61 -2.54 -4.39
N GLY A 63 -4.84 -3.73 -3.84
CA GLY A 63 -4.52 -4.96 -4.54
C GLY A 63 -5.36 -5.14 -5.79
N GLU A 64 -6.62 -4.73 -5.72
CA GLU A 64 -7.51 -4.84 -6.87
C GLU A 64 -7.06 -3.93 -8.01
N PHE A 65 -6.66 -2.70 -7.67
CA PHE A 65 -6.20 -1.78 -8.70
C PHE A 65 -4.90 -2.25 -9.33
N GLU A 66 -4.00 -2.78 -8.53
CA GLU A 66 -2.75 -3.32 -9.09
C GLU A 66 -3.04 -4.51 -9.98
N ARG A 67 -3.97 -5.37 -9.58
CA ARG A 67 -4.32 -6.54 -10.37
C ARG A 67 -4.85 -6.14 -11.74
N VAL A 68 -5.64 -5.07 -11.76
CA VAL A 68 -6.25 -4.61 -13.01
C VAL A 68 -5.28 -3.83 -13.88
N THR A 69 -4.51 -2.91 -13.26
CA THR A 69 -3.64 -2.03 -14.05
C THR A 69 -2.24 -2.58 -14.24
N GLY A 70 -1.71 -3.30 -13.26
CA GLY A 70 -0.38 -3.86 -13.34
C GLY A 70 0.73 -2.83 -13.37
N CYS A 71 0.47 -1.62 -12.87
CA CYS A 71 1.45 -0.53 -12.92
C CYS A 71 2.76 -0.85 -12.24
N ILE A 72 2.68 -1.39 -11.02
CA ILE A 72 3.90 -1.70 -10.28
C ILE A 72 4.67 -2.82 -10.98
N ALA A 73 3.97 -3.84 -11.44
CA ALA A 73 4.61 -4.94 -12.12
C ALA A 73 5.32 -4.45 -13.37
N ARG A 74 4.69 -3.56 -14.12
CA ARG A 74 5.32 -3.01 -15.32
C ARG A 74 6.54 -2.17 -14.99
N ASP A 75 6.43 -1.33 -13.95
CA ASP A 75 7.54 -0.48 -13.56
C ASP A 75 8.72 -1.31 -13.08
N ARG A 76 8.46 -2.37 -12.36
CA ARG A 76 9.54 -3.23 -11.88
C ARG A 76 10.24 -3.92 -13.04
N ARG A 77 9.49 -4.37 -14.03
CA ARG A 77 10.09 -4.99 -15.20
C ARG A 77 10.87 -3.97 -16.01
N THR A 78 10.35 -2.77 -16.12
CA THR A 78 11.03 -1.71 -16.85
C THR A 78 12.34 -1.36 -16.16
N ALA A 79 12.33 -1.29 -14.84
CA ALA A 79 13.54 -0.99 -14.09
C ALA A 79 14.60 -2.06 -14.30
N ILE A 80 14.19 -3.32 -14.30
CA ILE A 80 15.11 -4.42 -14.53
C ILE A 80 15.67 -4.35 -15.93
N ALA A 81 14.82 -4.09 -16.91
CA ALA A 81 15.24 -3.99 -18.28
C ALA A 81 16.21 -2.84 -18.47
N LEU A 82 15.95 -1.71 -17.83
CA LEU A 82 16.85 -0.58 -17.91
C LEU A 82 18.19 -0.89 -17.31
N ALA A 83 18.22 -1.63 -16.24
CA ALA A 83 19.46 -2.02 -15.63
C ALA A 83 20.26 -2.90 -16.56
N ASP A 84 19.58 -3.76 -17.31
CA ASP A 84 20.27 -4.63 -18.24
C ASP A 84 20.58 -3.97 -19.56
N ILE A 85 19.64 -3.45 -20.23
CA ILE A 85 19.85 -2.85 -21.52
C ILE A 85 19.80 -1.41 -21.50
N LYS A 86 19.44 -0.85 -20.52
CA LYS A 86 19.43 0.52 -20.51
C LYS A 86 18.60 1.15 -21.50
N ALA A 87 17.82 0.64 -21.98
CA ALA A 87 17.15 1.25 -22.99
C ALA A 87 15.80 1.32 -22.73
N ALA A 88 15.42 0.69 -22.71
CA ALA A 88 14.20 0.67 -22.47
C ALA A 88 13.39 1.56 -22.53
N CYS A 89 13.14 1.90 -22.54
CA CYS A 89 12.38 2.67 -22.55
C CYS A 89 11.26 2.52 -22.41
N GLU A 90 11.01 2.29 -22.25
CA GLU A 90 10.04 2.30 -22.02
C GLU A 90 9.55 2.40 -22.06
#